data_93f8f4399691b4956a2802ae290f5dd2
#
_entry.id   93f8f4399691b4956a2802ae290f5dd2
#
_cell.length_a   1.000
_cell.length_b   1.000
_cell.length_c   1.000
_cell.angle_alpha   90.00
_cell.angle_beta   90.00
_cell.angle_gamma   90.00
#
_symmetry.space_group_name_H-M   'P 1'
#
loop_
_entity.id
_entity.type
_entity.pdbx_description
1 polymer ?
#
loop_
_entity_poly.entity_id
_entity_poly.type
_entity_poly.pdbx_seq_one_letter_code
_entity_poly.pdbx_strand_id
1 'polypeptide(L)'
;MCSLLLYEKFQNETLHPSLNWYCQPEKWDIQKKDTGLIIQPEKMTDYWQKTHYGFAVDNGHFLYSEMNEDVIITTRVRSYPVHQYDQAGLMVRFSKDCWLKTSIEYEPNGMCKLGAVVTNHGYSDWSTQNYKKGPWDLYFRIRRESKDYIVEFLEVKHDKEFTLKELKEQTWNQLRITRLMEDAEDKVFQCGVYACSPQGQGFTAEFEFLAIEKGTIKP
;
A
#
# COMPACT_ATOMS: atom_id res chain seq x y z
N MET A 1 0.92 14.75 20.41
CA MET A 1 0.43 13.40 20.07
C MET A 1 -0.22 13.49 18.70
N CYS A 2 0.17 12.63 17.73
CA CYS A 2 -0.54 12.58 16.45
C CYS A 2 -1.98 12.13 16.71
N SER A 3 -2.95 12.87 16.17
CA SER A 3 -4.37 12.50 16.24
C SER A 3 -4.62 11.33 15.29
N LEU A 4 -5.28 10.29 15.74
CA LEU A 4 -5.71 9.16 14.93
C LEU A 4 -6.95 9.57 14.14
N LEU A 5 -6.88 9.50 12.82
CA LEU A 5 -7.99 9.82 11.88
C LEU A 5 -8.78 8.56 11.53
N LEU A 6 -8.10 7.44 11.31
CA LEU A 6 -8.68 6.13 11.06
C LEU A 6 -7.81 5.03 11.68
N TYR A 7 -8.43 4.06 12.33
CA TYR A 7 -7.78 2.82 12.74
C TYR A 7 -8.72 1.65 12.53
N GLU A 8 -8.58 1.00 11.39
CA GLU A 8 -9.31 -0.21 11.07
C GLU A 8 -8.43 -1.44 11.34
N LYS A 9 -8.86 -2.29 12.25
CA LYS A 9 -8.18 -3.53 12.62
C LYS A 9 -8.73 -4.76 11.89
N PHE A 10 -9.74 -4.55 11.07
CA PHE A 10 -10.43 -5.63 10.36
C PHE A 10 -10.91 -6.75 11.29
N GLN A 11 -11.49 -6.38 12.43
CA GLN A 11 -12.00 -7.32 13.45
C GLN A 11 -13.53 -7.35 13.54
N ASN A 12 -14.20 -6.44 12.85
CA ASN A 12 -15.65 -6.36 12.75
C ASN A 12 -16.16 -7.10 11.50
N GLU A 13 -17.46 -7.37 11.44
CA GLU A 13 -18.08 -8.00 10.25
C GLU A 13 -18.15 -7.07 9.03
N THR A 14 -18.06 -5.77 9.27
CA THR A 14 -18.13 -4.73 8.24
C THR A 14 -16.91 -3.83 8.34
N LEU A 15 -16.50 -3.31 7.20
CA LEU A 15 -15.48 -2.30 7.11
C LEU A 15 -15.91 -0.99 7.77
N HIS A 16 -14.96 -0.20 8.24
CA HIS A 16 -15.23 1.15 8.73
C HIS A 16 -15.98 1.97 7.66
N PRO A 17 -17.01 2.76 8.02
CA PRO A 17 -17.85 3.49 7.06
C PRO A 17 -17.12 4.47 6.14
N SER A 18 -15.93 4.94 6.53
CA SER A 18 -15.10 5.81 5.69
C SER A 18 -14.26 5.06 4.65
N LEU A 19 -14.27 3.73 4.67
CA LEU A 19 -13.53 2.92 3.70
C LEU A 19 -14.40 2.60 2.48
N ASN A 20 -13.81 2.76 1.31
CA ASN A 20 -14.45 2.53 0.02
C ASN A 20 -13.54 1.68 -0.87
N TRP A 21 -14.14 0.91 -1.77
CA TRP A 21 -13.40 0.16 -2.77
C TRP A 21 -13.29 0.91 -4.10
N TYR A 22 -12.08 0.94 -4.64
CA TYR A 22 -11.83 1.13 -6.07
C TYR A 22 -11.52 -0.24 -6.67
N CYS A 23 -12.29 -0.70 -7.65
CA CYS A 23 -12.23 -2.07 -8.19
C CYS A 23 -12.30 -3.11 -7.06
N GLN A 24 -13.44 -3.22 -6.39
CA GLN A 24 -13.66 -4.20 -5.31
C GLN A 24 -13.35 -5.62 -5.82
N PRO A 25 -12.53 -6.43 -5.11
CA PRO A 25 -12.28 -7.81 -5.48
C PRO A 25 -13.53 -8.68 -5.29
N GLU A 26 -13.68 -9.73 -6.12
CA GLU A 26 -14.74 -10.72 -5.94
C GLU A 26 -14.53 -11.55 -4.66
N LYS A 27 -13.25 -11.77 -4.30
CA LYS A 27 -12.85 -12.58 -3.16
C LYS A 27 -12.08 -11.73 -2.15
N TRP A 28 -12.79 -11.30 -1.13
CA TRP A 28 -12.22 -10.68 0.05
C TRP A 28 -13.02 -11.09 1.29
N ASP A 29 -12.38 -11.08 2.45
CA ASP A 29 -13.00 -11.46 3.72
C ASP A 29 -12.31 -10.74 4.90
N ILE A 30 -13.03 -10.63 6.01
CA ILE A 30 -12.48 -10.18 7.29
C ILE A 30 -12.42 -11.38 8.24
N GLN A 31 -11.20 -11.84 8.52
CA GLN A 31 -10.99 -12.95 9.46
C GLN A 31 -10.64 -12.43 10.85
N LYS A 32 -11.65 -12.46 11.74
CA LYS A 32 -11.65 -11.83 13.07
C LYS A 32 -10.57 -12.29 14.05
N LYS A 33 -9.92 -13.42 13.82
CA LYS A 33 -9.08 -14.00 14.88
C LYS A 33 -7.59 -13.73 14.77
N ASP A 34 -6.99 -13.61 13.56
CA ASP A 34 -5.54 -13.48 13.48
C ASP A 34 -4.99 -12.83 12.20
N THR A 35 -5.77 -12.61 11.16
CA THR A 35 -5.26 -12.19 9.85
C THR A 35 -5.76 -10.84 9.36
N GLY A 36 -6.90 -10.36 9.87
CA GLY A 36 -7.48 -9.10 9.45
C GLY A 36 -8.21 -9.18 8.11
N LEU A 37 -7.95 -8.24 7.20
CA LEU A 37 -8.50 -8.21 5.85
C LEU A 37 -7.72 -9.14 4.92
N ILE A 38 -8.41 -10.07 4.29
CA ILE A 38 -7.87 -10.92 3.23
C ILE A 38 -8.36 -10.41 1.87
N ILE A 39 -7.44 -10.26 0.94
CA ILE A 39 -7.72 -9.95 -0.47
C ILE A 39 -7.11 -11.05 -1.34
N GLN A 40 -7.91 -11.60 -2.26
CA GLN A 40 -7.43 -12.49 -3.32
C GLN A 40 -7.65 -11.79 -4.67
N PRO A 41 -6.65 -11.09 -5.21
CA PRO A 41 -6.83 -10.31 -6.42
C PRO A 41 -7.18 -11.18 -7.62
N GLU A 42 -8.04 -10.68 -8.50
CA GLU A 42 -8.29 -11.30 -9.79
C GLU A 42 -7.06 -11.22 -10.69
N LYS A 43 -7.00 -12.13 -11.65
CA LYS A 43 -5.98 -12.13 -12.69
C LYS A 43 -6.02 -10.87 -13.55
N MET A 44 -4.86 -10.47 -14.09
CA MET A 44 -4.72 -9.32 -14.99
C MET A 44 -5.10 -7.98 -14.33
N THR A 45 -4.92 -7.89 -13.01
CA THR A 45 -5.09 -6.66 -12.25
C THR A 45 -3.74 -5.99 -12.02
N ASP A 46 -3.63 -4.68 -12.25
CA ASP A 46 -2.40 -3.92 -12.04
C ASP A 46 -2.67 -2.42 -11.94
N TYR A 47 -1.61 -1.69 -11.55
CA TYR A 47 -1.45 -0.24 -11.69
C TYR A 47 -0.14 0.05 -12.38
N TRP A 48 -0.20 0.41 -13.68
CA TRP A 48 0.94 0.81 -14.48
C TRP A 48 0.53 1.77 -15.60
N GLN A 49 1.36 2.78 -15.87
CA GLN A 49 1.11 3.75 -16.92
C GLN A 49 2.32 3.88 -17.84
N LYS A 50 2.20 3.40 -19.05
CA LYS A 50 2.99 3.60 -20.29
C LYS A 50 4.49 3.30 -20.21
N THR A 51 5.22 3.81 -19.22
CA THR A 51 6.69 3.76 -19.15
C THR A 51 7.23 2.37 -19.46
N HIS A 52 8.24 2.28 -20.31
CA HIS A 52 8.98 1.10 -20.69
C HIS A 52 8.15 0.03 -21.43
N TYR A 53 7.00 -0.37 -20.92
CA TYR A 53 6.20 -1.48 -21.45
C TYR A 53 5.11 -1.03 -22.44
N GLY A 54 4.78 0.24 -22.53
CA GLY A 54 3.83 0.81 -23.49
C GLY A 54 2.35 0.57 -23.18
N PHE A 55 2.00 -0.26 -22.20
CA PHE A 55 0.60 -0.46 -21.80
C PHE A 55 0.19 0.48 -20.65
N ALA A 56 -1.12 0.62 -20.44
CA ALA A 56 -1.71 1.35 -19.33
C ALA A 56 -2.81 0.50 -18.70
N VAL A 57 -2.71 0.27 -17.38
CA VAL A 57 -3.68 -0.51 -16.59
C VAL A 57 -3.93 0.22 -15.27
N ASP A 58 -5.21 0.28 -14.85
CA ASP A 58 -5.66 0.97 -13.63
C ASP A 58 -6.87 0.21 -13.04
N ASN A 59 -6.70 -1.10 -12.79
CA ASN A 59 -7.77 -2.00 -12.37
C ASN A 59 -7.41 -2.86 -11.16
N GLY A 60 -6.34 -2.54 -10.46
CA GLY A 60 -5.99 -3.20 -9.20
C GLY A 60 -7.03 -2.91 -8.11
N HIS A 61 -7.05 -3.76 -7.08
CA HIS A 61 -7.99 -3.63 -5.96
C HIS A 61 -7.40 -2.68 -4.93
N PHE A 62 -8.17 -1.66 -4.55
CA PHE A 62 -7.72 -0.63 -3.63
C PHE A 62 -8.84 -0.31 -2.63
N LEU A 63 -8.59 -0.60 -1.35
CA LEU A 63 -9.44 -0.19 -0.22
C LEU A 63 -8.88 1.08 0.38
N TYR A 64 -9.64 2.18 0.31
CA TYR A 64 -9.15 3.50 0.65
C TYR A 64 -10.10 4.31 1.53
N SER A 65 -9.53 5.29 2.21
CA SER A 65 -10.24 6.46 2.76
C SER A 65 -9.77 7.73 2.06
N GLU A 66 -10.60 8.76 2.08
CA GLU A 66 -10.30 10.08 1.49
C GLU A 66 -9.72 11.01 2.53
N MET A 67 -8.65 11.73 2.17
CA MET A 67 -7.92 12.68 3.02
C MET A 67 -7.61 13.95 2.23
N ASN A 68 -7.42 15.07 2.93
CA ASN A 68 -7.00 16.35 2.35
C ASN A 68 -5.93 17.09 3.18
N GLU A 69 -5.34 16.40 4.15
CA GLU A 69 -4.34 16.96 5.06
C GLU A 69 -3.07 16.09 5.10
N ASP A 70 -2.04 16.54 5.80
CA ASP A 70 -0.86 15.73 6.04
C ASP A 70 -1.20 14.52 6.90
N VAL A 71 -0.77 13.32 6.44
CA VAL A 71 -1.10 12.05 7.09
C VAL A 71 0.11 11.10 7.14
N ILE A 72 0.03 10.18 8.08
CA ILE A 72 0.90 9.01 8.18
C ILE A 72 0.00 7.78 8.00
N ILE A 73 0.24 7.03 6.92
CA ILE A 73 -0.53 5.83 6.57
C ILE A 73 0.35 4.63 6.88
N THR A 74 -0.15 3.70 7.68
CA THR A 74 0.61 2.52 8.11
C THR A 74 -0.25 1.27 8.00
N THR A 75 0.34 0.18 7.52
CA THR A 75 -0.26 -1.17 7.53
C THR A 75 0.80 -2.22 7.80
N ARG A 76 0.38 -3.39 8.30
CA ARG A 76 1.16 -4.63 8.22
C ARG A 76 0.53 -5.50 7.14
N VAL A 77 1.35 -5.99 6.23
CA VAL A 77 0.93 -6.90 5.15
C VAL A 77 1.69 -8.21 5.22
N ARG A 78 0.94 -9.32 5.20
CA ARG A 78 1.45 -10.66 4.94
C ARG A 78 1.05 -11.05 3.53
N SER A 79 2.01 -11.44 2.71
CA SER A 79 1.79 -11.76 1.31
C SER A 79 2.31 -13.15 0.98
N TYR A 80 1.46 -13.94 0.31
CA TYR A 80 1.74 -15.32 -0.11
C TYR A 80 1.70 -15.41 -1.64
N PRO A 81 2.67 -14.78 -2.34
CA PRO A 81 2.64 -14.65 -3.79
C PRO A 81 2.86 -16.00 -4.48
N VAL A 82 2.28 -16.15 -5.66
CA VAL A 82 2.32 -17.36 -6.48
C VAL A 82 2.84 -17.07 -7.89
N HIS A 83 2.42 -15.96 -8.49
CA HIS A 83 2.69 -15.61 -9.88
C HIS A 83 3.55 -14.35 -9.97
N GLN A 84 4.25 -14.22 -11.08
CA GLN A 84 5.10 -13.06 -11.34
C GLN A 84 4.31 -11.75 -11.16
N TYR A 85 4.94 -10.78 -10.48
CA TYR A 85 4.40 -9.48 -10.15
C TYR A 85 3.22 -9.47 -9.16
N ASP A 86 2.85 -10.60 -8.55
CA ASP A 86 1.93 -10.58 -7.40
C ASP A 86 2.44 -9.58 -6.36
N GLN A 87 1.59 -8.65 -5.93
CA GLN A 87 1.97 -7.51 -5.11
C GLN A 87 0.84 -7.01 -4.22
N ALA A 88 1.19 -6.61 -3.01
CA ALA A 88 0.27 -6.00 -2.04
C ALA A 88 1.01 -5.01 -1.13
N GLY A 89 0.35 -3.93 -0.75
CA GLY A 89 0.94 -2.90 0.10
C GLY A 89 0.07 -1.66 0.27
N LEU A 90 0.69 -0.48 0.26
CA LEU A 90 0.01 0.81 0.40
C LEU A 90 -0.05 1.59 -0.91
N MET A 91 -1.12 2.36 -1.06
CA MET A 91 -1.30 3.26 -2.19
C MET A 91 -1.85 4.62 -1.75
N VAL A 92 -1.40 5.67 -2.43
CA VAL A 92 -1.97 7.04 -2.43
C VAL A 92 -2.34 7.38 -3.87
N ARG A 93 -3.55 7.89 -4.10
CA ARG A 93 -4.07 8.09 -5.45
C ARG A 93 -4.89 9.39 -5.56
N PHE A 94 -4.56 10.23 -6.53
CA PHE A 94 -5.34 11.40 -6.95
C PHE A 94 -6.20 11.10 -8.17
N SER A 95 -5.63 10.40 -9.14
CA SER A 95 -6.28 10.02 -10.38
C SER A 95 -5.59 8.79 -10.99
N LYS A 96 -6.09 8.30 -12.12
CA LYS A 96 -5.40 7.24 -12.89
C LYS A 96 -4.00 7.64 -13.39
N ASP A 97 -3.75 8.95 -13.50
CA ASP A 97 -2.51 9.53 -14.04
C ASP A 97 -1.57 10.08 -12.95
N CYS A 98 -2.00 10.01 -11.66
CA CYS A 98 -1.20 10.50 -10.53
C CYS A 98 -1.45 9.68 -9.27
N TRP A 99 -0.49 8.83 -8.91
CA TRP A 99 -0.54 7.95 -7.75
C TRP A 99 0.85 7.44 -7.33
N LEU A 100 0.93 6.92 -6.14
CA LEU A 100 2.09 6.27 -5.53
C LEU A 100 1.65 4.93 -4.94
N LYS A 101 2.34 3.83 -5.26
CA LYS A 101 2.17 2.53 -4.58
C LYS A 101 3.52 2.01 -4.06
N THR A 102 3.48 1.21 -2.99
CA THR A 102 4.66 0.51 -2.44
C THR A 102 4.32 -0.92 -2.08
N SER A 103 5.21 -1.86 -2.42
CA SER A 103 5.04 -3.30 -2.21
C SER A 103 6.34 -4.05 -2.39
N ILE A 104 6.27 -5.37 -2.23
CA ILE A 104 7.22 -6.31 -2.84
C ILE A 104 6.51 -6.93 -4.06
N GLU A 105 7.17 -6.91 -5.21
CA GLU A 105 6.71 -7.62 -6.41
C GLU A 105 7.44 -8.97 -6.53
N TYR A 106 6.67 -10.02 -6.72
CA TYR A 106 7.18 -11.39 -6.77
C TYR A 106 7.84 -11.70 -8.11
N GLU A 107 9.05 -12.26 -8.02
CA GLU A 107 9.82 -12.77 -9.15
C GLU A 107 10.12 -14.27 -8.94
N PRO A 108 9.44 -15.18 -9.68
CA PRO A 108 9.60 -16.63 -9.45
C PRO A 108 11.02 -17.11 -9.76
N ASN A 109 11.70 -16.52 -10.75
CA ASN A 109 13.00 -16.95 -11.25
C ASN A 109 14.17 -16.06 -10.80
N GLY A 110 13.94 -15.13 -9.86
CA GLY A 110 14.94 -14.15 -9.45
C GLY A 110 14.77 -13.65 -8.02
N MET A 111 15.44 -12.55 -7.75
CA MET A 111 15.23 -11.77 -6.53
C MET A 111 13.97 -10.93 -6.69
N CYS A 112 13.08 -11.00 -5.71
CA CYS A 112 11.89 -10.17 -5.67
C CYS A 112 12.24 -8.69 -5.56
N LYS A 113 11.30 -7.80 -5.85
CA LYS A 113 11.54 -6.36 -5.97
C LYS A 113 10.74 -5.61 -4.90
N LEU A 114 11.42 -5.21 -3.83
CA LEU A 114 10.88 -4.27 -2.84
C LEU A 114 11.06 -2.85 -3.37
N GLY A 115 9.99 -2.06 -3.41
CA GLY A 115 10.12 -0.71 -3.93
C GLY A 115 8.84 0.09 -3.94
N ALA A 116 8.85 1.15 -4.74
CA ALA A 116 7.72 2.02 -4.94
C ALA A 116 7.60 2.47 -6.40
N VAL A 117 6.37 2.52 -6.90
CA VAL A 117 6.04 3.10 -8.20
C VAL A 117 5.36 4.44 -7.97
N VAL A 118 5.81 5.45 -8.68
CA VAL A 118 5.19 6.78 -8.72
C VAL A 118 4.72 7.05 -10.13
N THR A 119 3.47 7.40 -10.28
CA THR A 119 2.92 7.84 -11.56
C THR A 119 2.59 9.32 -11.49
N ASN A 120 3.13 10.08 -12.43
CA ASN A 120 2.82 11.49 -12.66
C ASN A 120 2.58 11.72 -14.15
N HIS A 121 1.55 12.50 -14.48
CA HIS A 121 1.18 12.80 -15.87
C HIS A 121 0.97 11.54 -16.74
N GLY A 122 0.52 10.44 -16.13
CA GLY A 122 0.31 9.17 -16.81
C GLY A 122 1.58 8.44 -17.23
N TYR A 123 2.69 8.65 -16.53
CA TYR A 123 3.93 7.88 -16.70
C TYR A 123 4.41 7.34 -15.36
N SER A 124 4.60 6.03 -15.29
CA SER A 124 5.08 5.33 -14.10
C SER A 124 6.60 5.35 -14.01
N ASP A 125 7.11 5.55 -12.81
CA ASP A 125 8.52 5.54 -12.43
C ASP A 125 8.70 4.55 -11.28
N TRP A 126 9.43 3.47 -11.51
CA TRP A 126 9.61 2.38 -10.55
C TRP A 126 11.03 2.36 -9.98
N SER A 127 11.15 2.55 -8.68
CA SER A 127 12.40 2.40 -7.93
C SER A 127 12.37 1.14 -7.09
N THR A 128 13.37 0.27 -7.23
CA THR A 128 13.39 -1.04 -6.56
C THR A 128 14.75 -1.39 -5.97
N GLN A 129 14.73 -2.29 -4.99
CA GLN A 129 15.87 -3.03 -4.53
C GLN A 129 15.57 -4.52 -4.50
N ASN A 130 16.62 -5.35 -4.60
CA ASN A 130 16.46 -6.79 -4.48
C ASN A 130 16.01 -7.19 -3.08
N TYR A 131 15.07 -8.13 -3.02
CA TYR A 131 14.55 -8.64 -1.77
C TYR A 131 14.43 -10.17 -1.78
N LYS A 132 14.43 -10.78 -0.59
CA LYS A 132 14.29 -12.23 -0.43
C LYS A 132 12.98 -12.74 -1.00
N LYS A 133 12.91 -14.03 -1.36
CA LYS A 133 11.67 -14.69 -1.76
C LYS A 133 10.68 -14.76 -0.59
N GLY A 134 9.38 -14.71 -0.92
CA GLY A 134 8.28 -14.81 0.04
C GLY A 134 8.08 -16.23 0.62
N PRO A 135 7.10 -16.41 1.52
CA PRO A 135 6.13 -15.38 1.92
C PRO A 135 6.76 -14.23 2.72
N TRP A 136 6.11 -13.08 2.72
CA TRP A 136 6.59 -11.88 3.40
C TRP A 136 5.65 -11.44 4.50
N ASP A 137 6.23 -10.81 5.53
CA ASP A 137 5.54 -10.13 6.61
C ASP A 137 6.29 -8.82 6.89
N LEU A 138 5.67 -7.69 6.58
CA LEU A 138 6.28 -6.37 6.62
C LEU A 138 5.27 -5.32 7.06
N TYR A 139 5.79 -4.27 7.68
CA TYR A 139 5.07 -3.01 7.79
C TYR A 139 5.48 -2.08 6.65
N PHE A 140 4.50 -1.45 6.01
CA PHE A 140 4.70 -0.30 5.13
C PHE A 140 4.17 0.96 5.77
N ARG A 141 4.83 2.08 5.49
CA ARG A 141 4.41 3.41 5.90
C ARG A 141 4.61 4.40 4.76
N ILE A 142 3.60 5.25 4.53
CA ILE A 142 3.70 6.42 3.66
C ILE A 142 3.38 7.64 4.52
N ARG A 143 4.28 8.63 4.52
CA ARG A 143 4.05 9.92 5.16
C ARG A 143 3.89 10.99 4.10
N ARG A 144 2.78 11.74 4.13
CA ARG A 144 2.62 12.98 3.39
C ARG A 144 3.01 14.13 4.30
N GLU A 145 3.99 14.93 3.89
CA GLU A 145 4.51 16.10 4.61
C GLU A 145 4.54 17.28 3.62
N SER A 146 3.56 18.18 3.69
CA SER A 146 3.48 19.38 2.83
C SER A 146 3.64 19.08 1.32
N LYS A 147 2.94 18.03 0.80
CA LYS A 147 2.99 17.54 -0.59
C LYS A 147 4.21 16.69 -0.95
N ASP A 148 5.14 16.45 -0.04
CA ASP A 148 6.21 15.46 -0.21
C ASP A 148 5.79 14.13 0.42
N TYR A 149 6.13 13.02 -0.24
CA TYR A 149 5.78 11.68 0.19
C TYR A 149 7.05 10.91 0.54
N ILE A 150 7.11 10.40 1.76
CA ILE A 150 8.20 9.55 2.24
C ILE A 150 7.64 8.13 2.38
N VAL A 151 8.22 7.20 1.61
CA VAL A 151 7.84 5.79 1.60
C VAL A 151 8.85 5.00 2.40
N GLU A 152 8.36 4.18 3.32
CA GLU A 152 9.20 3.46 4.27
C GLU A 152 8.68 2.05 4.51
N PHE A 153 9.58 1.15 4.93
CA PHE A 153 9.22 -0.19 5.38
C PHE A 153 9.93 -0.57 6.67
N LEU A 154 9.36 -1.56 7.37
CA LEU A 154 9.97 -2.18 8.53
C LEU A 154 9.78 -3.69 8.46
N GLU A 155 10.86 -4.46 8.55
CA GLU A 155 10.79 -5.92 8.60
C GLU A 155 10.28 -6.42 9.96
N VAL A 156 9.37 -7.37 9.93
CA VAL A 156 8.97 -8.09 11.14
C VAL A 156 10.08 -9.07 11.52
N LYS A 157 10.62 -8.92 12.73
CA LYS A 157 11.61 -9.83 13.30
C LYS A 157 10.95 -10.67 14.39
N HIS A 158 11.14 -11.99 14.31
CA HIS A 158 10.71 -12.93 15.36
C HIS A 158 9.21 -12.87 15.69
N ASP A 159 8.34 -12.77 14.70
CA ASP A 159 6.86 -12.72 14.82
C ASP A 159 6.37 -11.65 15.80
N LYS A 160 7.17 -10.62 16.04
CA LYS A 160 6.82 -9.53 16.95
C LYS A 160 5.74 -8.64 16.34
N GLU A 161 4.62 -8.55 17.03
CA GLU A 161 3.60 -7.56 16.75
C GLU A 161 3.93 -6.25 17.46
N PHE A 162 3.79 -5.14 16.74
CA PHE A 162 3.99 -3.81 17.29
C PHE A 162 2.65 -3.08 17.40
N THR A 163 2.40 -2.47 18.53
CA THR A 163 1.34 -1.46 18.66
C THR A 163 1.71 -0.22 17.84
N LEU A 164 0.72 0.61 17.47
CA LEU A 164 0.98 1.90 16.79
C LEU A 164 1.96 2.80 17.56
N LYS A 165 1.96 2.73 18.89
CA LYS A 165 2.91 3.47 19.73
C LYS A 165 4.33 2.95 19.54
N GLU A 166 4.52 1.64 19.61
CA GLU A 166 5.84 1.02 19.43
C GLU A 166 6.37 1.19 18.01
N LEU A 167 5.51 1.21 16.98
CA LEU A 167 5.90 1.49 15.59
C LEU A 167 6.52 2.89 15.42
N LYS A 168 6.11 3.88 16.22
CA LYS A 168 6.70 5.23 16.20
C LYS A 168 8.13 5.26 16.73
N GLU A 169 8.47 4.32 17.58
CA GLU A 169 9.79 4.19 18.21
C GLU A 169 10.78 3.35 17.37
N GLN A 170 10.27 2.69 16.28
CA GLN A 170 11.12 1.88 15.41
C GLN A 170 11.92 2.73 14.42
N THR A 171 13.07 2.19 14.03
CA THR A 171 13.85 2.76 12.91
C THR A 171 13.33 2.18 11.60
N TRP A 172 12.70 3.03 10.81
CA TRP A 172 12.17 2.67 9.49
C TRP A 172 13.22 2.79 8.40
N ASN A 173 13.16 1.90 7.42
CA ASN A 173 14.01 1.96 6.24
C ASN A 173 13.30 2.78 5.17
N GLN A 174 13.91 3.88 4.73
CA GLN A 174 13.38 4.72 3.66
C GLN A 174 13.58 4.03 2.30
N LEU A 175 12.51 3.93 1.52
CA LEU A 175 12.51 3.44 0.15
C LEU A 175 12.58 4.58 -0.87
N ARG A 176 11.81 5.63 -0.64
CA ARG A 176 11.68 6.73 -1.61
C ARG A 176 11.23 8.02 -0.95
N ILE A 177 11.69 9.14 -1.51
CA ILE A 177 11.07 10.46 -1.32
C ILE A 177 10.60 10.92 -2.70
N THR A 178 9.37 11.43 -2.79
CA THR A 178 8.78 11.82 -4.06
C THR A 178 7.69 12.88 -3.91
N ARG A 179 7.24 13.42 -5.04
CA ARG A 179 6.04 14.27 -5.16
C ARG A 179 5.01 13.65 -6.07
N LEU A 180 3.73 13.95 -5.78
CA LEU A 180 2.61 13.71 -6.69
C LEU A 180 2.17 15.04 -7.27
N MET A 181 2.22 15.17 -8.60
CA MET A 181 2.06 16.47 -9.28
C MET A 181 0.63 17.00 -9.27
N GLU A 182 -0.35 16.16 -9.00
CA GLU A 182 -1.73 16.59 -8.79
C GLU A 182 -2.04 17.00 -7.34
N ASP A 183 -1.09 16.89 -6.41
CA ASP A 183 -1.25 17.29 -5.02
C ASP A 183 -1.26 18.84 -4.90
N ALA A 184 -2.45 19.40 -5.05
CA ALA A 184 -2.71 20.82 -4.88
C ALA A 184 -3.24 21.12 -3.46
N GLU A 185 -3.31 22.39 -3.09
CA GLU A 185 -3.90 22.82 -1.83
C GLU A 185 -5.37 22.39 -1.75
N ASP A 186 -5.78 21.87 -0.60
CA ASP A 186 -7.13 21.35 -0.32
C ASP A 186 -7.63 20.23 -1.23
N LYS A 187 -6.78 19.67 -2.10
CA LYS A 187 -7.19 18.57 -2.97
C LYS A 187 -7.32 17.28 -2.16
N VAL A 188 -8.48 16.66 -2.29
CA VAL A 188 -8.77 15.33 -1.71
C VAL A 188 -7.97 14.27 -2.47
N PHE A 189 -7.38 13.35 -1.73
CA PHE A 189 -6.71 12.15 -2.25
C PHE A 189 -7.19 10.90 -1.52
N GLN A 190 -7.06 9.79 -2.20
CA GLN A 190 -7.34 8.46 -1.69
C GLN A 190 -6.08 7.83 -1.12
N CYS A 191 -6.18 7.18 0.05
CA CYS A 191 -5.05 6.45 0.63
C CYS A 191 -5.52 5.19 1.37
N GLY A 192 -4.76 4.11 1.26
CA GLY A 192 -5.13 2.83 1.86
C GLY A 192 -4.30 1.65 1.37
N VAL A 193 -4.89 0.45 1.43
CA VAL A 193 -4.24 -0.81 1.08
C VAL A 193 -4.66 -1.28 -0.32
N TYR A 194 -3.71 -1.88 -1.05
CA TYR A 194 -3.99 -2.39 -2.39
C TYR A 194 -3.38 -3.77 -2.62
N ALA A 195 -3.94 -4.51 -3.59
CA ALA A 195 -3.38 -5.77 -4.07
C ALA A 195 -3.66 -5.96 -5.58
N CYS A 196 -2.70 -6.58 -6.29
CA CYS A 196 -2.79 -6.88 -7.73
C CYS A 196 -2.13 -8.21 -8.05
N SER A 197 -2.67 -8.92 -9.07
CA SER A 197 -2.07 -10.13 -9.66
C SER A 197 -1.97 -9.99 -11.19
N PRO A 198 -0.89 -9.33 -11.71
CA PRO A 198 -0.80 -8.97 -13.12
C PRO A 198 -0.74 -10.17 -14.09
N GLN A 199 -0.07 -11.26 -13.71
CA GLN A 199 0.17 -12.42 -14.57
C GLN A 199 -0.58 -13.68 -14.12
N GLY A 200 -1.16 -13.69 -12.92
CA GLY A 200 -1.62 -14.89 -12.29
C GLY A 200 -3.13 -15.06 -12.19
N GLN A 201 -3.51 -16.11 -11.45
CA GLN A 201 -4.90 -16.43 -11.09
C GLN A 201 -5.28 -15.83 -9.71
N GLY A 202 -4.45 -14.97 -9.17
CA GLY A 202 -4.54 -14.43 -7.83
C GLY A 202 -3.62 -15.12 -6.83
N PHE A 203 -3.50 -14.50 -5.68
CA PHE A 203 -2.74 -14.99 -4.53
C PHE A 203 -3.45 -14.52 -3.26
N THR A 204 -2.87 -14.78 -2.07
CA THR A 204 -3.44 -14.28 -0.81
C THR A 204 -2.59 -13.13 -0.27
N ALA A 205 -3.24 -11.98 -0.04
CA ALA A 205 -2.70 -10.87 0.71
C ALA A 205 -3.54 -10.65 1.97
N GLU A 206 -2.89 -10.51 3.12
CA GLU A 206 -3.50 -10.27 4.42
C GLU A 206 -3.03 -8.93 4.96
N PHE A 207 -3.97 -8.10 5.40
CA PHE A 207 -3.69 -6.81 6.03
C PHE A 207 -4.19 -6.84 7.46
N GLU A 208 -3.27 -6.76 8.42
CA GLU A 208 -3.62 -6.84 9.85
C GLU A 208 -4.41 -5.60 10.30
N PHE A 209 -4.05 -4.44 9.79
CA PHE A 209 -4.73 -3.17 10.06
C PHE A 209 -4.45 -2.14 8.97
N LEU A 210 -5.26 -1.08 8.93
CA LEU A 210 -4.97 0.18 8.27
C LEU A 210 -5.07 1.31 9.30
N ALA A 211 -3.97 2.02 9.52
CA ALA A 211 -3.93 3.20 10.38
C ALA A 211 -3.64 4.44 9.55
N ILE A 212 -4.43 5.49 9.74
CA ILE A 212 -4.21 6.82 9.18
C ILE A 212 -4.17 7.79 10.35
N GLU A 213 -3.02 8.40 10.56
CA GLU A 213 -2.78 9.37 11.61
C GLU A 213 -2.53 10.74 10.99
N LYS A 214 -2.92 11.81 11.69
CA LYS A 214 -2.58 13.17 11.28
C LYS A 214 -1.06 13.35 11.29
N GLY A 215 -0.52 13.83 10.19
CA GLY A 215 0.89 14.17 10.07
C GLY A 215 1.28 15.29 11.03
N THR A 216 2.52 15.29 11.49
CA THR A 216 3.10 16.44 12.20
C THR A 216 3.74 17.35 11.18
N ILE A 217 3.29 18.60 11.09
CA ILE A 217 3.98 19.63 10.34
C ILE A 217 5.37 19.77 10.99
N LYS A 218 6.44 19.49 10.25
CA LYS A 218 7.77 19.90 10.70
C LYS A 218 7.81 21.41 10.71
N PRO A 219 8.26 22.04 11.80
CA PRO A 219 8.40 23.49 11.87
C PRO A 219 9.43 24.00 10.85
#